data_21879078a69a3e795e11c6bc8a21fd8e
#
_entry.id   21879078a69a3e795e11c6bc8a21fd8e
#
_cell.length_a   1.000
_cell.length_b   1.000
_cell.length_c   1.000
_cell.angle_alpha   90.00
_cell.angle_beta   90.00
_cell.angle_gamma   90.00
#
_symmetry.space_group_name_H-M   'P 1'
#
loop_
_entity.id
_entity.type
_entity.pdbx_description
1 polymer ?
#
loop_
_entity_poly.entity_id
_entity_poly.type
_entity_poly.pdbx_seq_one_letter_code
_entity_poly.pdbx_strand_id
1 'polypeptide(L)'
;MTVKTAKNTDLPIMESFYTIQGEGFHTGKAAYFIRLGGCDVGCVWCDVKESWNAEDHPFQTLEEIVAGAEEHMGKMVVITGGEPLMYDMGPLTSALKSRGFQTNIETSGAYPMTGEWDWVCFSPKKFKEAHKSIFPLADELKVIIFNKSDFKFAEKYAALVSKNCQLMLQPEWDKQEQMLPLIIDYVKENPQWKISLQTHKWMGVP
;
A
#
# COMPACT_ATOMS: atom_id res chain seq x y z
N MET A 1 -6.73 -9.11 -24.77
CA MET A 1 -7.72 -9.34 -23.69
C MET A 1 -8.53 -8.07 -23.57
N THR A 2 -9.81 -8.15 -23.82
CA THR A 2 -10.75 -7.01 -23.92
C THR A 2 -11.01 -6.51 -22.50
N VAL A 3 -10.66 -5.25 -22.22
CA VAL A 3 -11.10 -4.54 -21.02
C VAL A 3 -12.64 -4.54 -21.06
N LYS A 4 -13.26 -5.27 -20.17
CA LYS A 4 -14.70 -5.16 -19.94
C LYS A 4 -14.95 -3.77 -19.37
N THR A 5 -15.45 -2.86 -20.18
CA THR A 5 -16.09 -1.63 -19.72
C THR A 5 -17.38 -2.03 -19.00
N ALA A 6 -17.27 -2.38 -17.74
CA ALA A 6 -18.42 -2.58 -16.90
C ALA A 6 -18.83 -1.23 -16.29
N LYS A 7 -20.11 -0.90 -16.41
CA LYS A 7 -20.81 0.11 -15.61
C LYS A 7 -21.02 -0.36 -14.15
N ASN A 8 -20.18 -1.21 -13.65
CA ASN A 8 -20.26 -1.69 -12.26
C ASN A 8 -19.06 -1.11 -11.53
N THR A 9 -19.30 -0.11 -10.71
CA THR A 9 -18.31 0.54 -9.83
C THR A 9 -18.04 -0.27 -8.56
N ASP A 10 -18.63 -1.47 -8.44
CA ASP A 10 -18.46 -2.35 -7.29
C ASP A 10 -17.03 -2.89 -7.25
N LEU A 11 -16.45 -2.90 -6.06
CA LEU A 11 -15.08 -3.36 -5.83
C LEU A 11 -15.08 -4.62 -4.95
N PRO A 12 -14.21 -5.60 -5.24
CA PRO A 12 -14.08 -6.78 -4.38
C PRO A 12 -13.39 -6.35 -3.08
N ILE A 13 -14.10 -6.41 -1.97
CA ILE A 13 -13.60 -6.04 -0.65
C ILE A 13 -13.29 -7.29 0.14
N MET A 14 -12.00 -7.55 0.37
CA MET A 14 -11.58 -8.66 1.22
C MET A 14 -11.94 -8.37 2.68
N GLU A 15 -11.62 -7.18 3.15
CA GLU A 15 -11.93 -6.73 4.51
C GLU A 15 -11.87 -5.20 4.61
N SER A 16 -12.57 -4.68 5.60
CA SER A 16 -12.46 -3.26 6.01
C SER A 16 -12.50 -3.17 7.52
N PHE A 17 -11.63 -2.36 8.10
CA PHE A 17 -11.51 -2.23 9.55
C PHE A 17 -10.89 -0.90 9.96
N TYR A 18 -11.25 -0.44 11.17
CA TYR A 18 -10.66 0.76 11.77
C TYR A 18 -9.61 0.36 12.80
N THR A 19 -8.40 0.85 12.62
CA THR A 19 -7.25 0.49 13.45
C THR A 19 -6.18 1.60 13.48
N ILE A 20 -4.97 1.25 13.87
CA ILE A 20 -3.78 2.11 13.84
C ILE A 20 -2.91 1.72 12.65
N GLN A 21 -2.55 2.71 11.80
CA GLN A 21 -1.53 2.47 10.78
C GLN A 21 -0.23 2.04 11.43
N GLY A 22 0.21 0.84 11.14
CA GLY A 22 1.38 0.22 11.76
C GLY A 22 2.65 0.33 10.95
N GLU A 23 2.62 0.92 9.75
CA GLU A 23 3.75 0.96 8.83
C GLU A 23 3.98 2.36 8.27
N GLY A 24 5.20 2.59 7.80
CA GLY A 24 5.56 3.76 7.01
C GLY A 24 5.48 5.09 7.76
N PHE A 25 5.34 6.15 7.00
CA PHE A 25 5.37 7.52 7.50
C PHE A 25 4.21 7.85 8.46
N HIS A 26 3.07 7.23 8.26
CA HIS A 26 1.87 7.48 9.07
C HIS A 26 1.71 6.53 10.26
N THR A 27 2.75 5.77 10.62
CA THR A 27 2.73 4.88 11.81
C THR A 27 2.22 5.60 13.04
N GLY A 28 1.28 4.95 13.75
CA GLY A 28 0.66 5.48 14.97
C GLY A 28 -0.62 6.29 14.74
N LYS A 29 -0.99 6.60 13.51
CA LYS A 29 -2.24 7.30 13.20
C LYS A 29 -3.42 6.34 13.11
N ALA A 30 -4.57 6.76 13.65
CA ALA A 30 -5.83 6.04 13.44
C ALA A 30 -6.27 6.13 11.97
N ALA A 31 -6.64 4.99 11.39
CA ALA A 31 -7.02 4.89 9.99
C ALA A 31 -8.11 3.84 9.76
N TYR A 32 -8.94 4.08 8.76
CA TYR A 32 -9.85 3.08 8.22
C TYR A 32 -9.19 2.41 7.01
N PHE A 33 -8.98 1.12 7.11
CA PHE A 33 -8.38 0.32 6.05
C PHE A 33 -9.47 -0.28 5.16
N ILE A 34 -9.24 -0.20 3.85
CA ILE A 34 -10.03 -0.89 2.82
C ILE A 34 -9.07 -1.79 2.06
N ARG A 35 -9.19 -3.10 2.28
CA ARG A 35 -8.36 -4.10 1.61
C ARG A 35 -9.14 -4.73 0.45
N LEU A 36 -8.66 -4.46 -0.77
CA LEU A 36 -9.23 -5.00 -1.99
C LEU A 36 -8.77 -6.44 -2.24
N GLY A 37 -9.63 -7.24 -2.85
CA GLY A 37 -9.27 -8.49 -3.50
C GLY A 37 -8.73 -8.25 -4.91
N GLY A 38 -7.98 -9.21 -5.43
CA GLY A 38 -7.34 -9.17 -6.76
C GLY A 38 -5.90 -8.67 -6.70
N CYS A 39 -4.96 -9.58 -7.03
CA CYS A 39 -3.53 -9.26 -7.17
C CYS A 39 -2.86 -10.26 -8.12
N ASP A 40 -2.15 -9.76 -9.10
CA ASP A 40 -1.37 -10.56 -10.06
C ASP A 40 0.15 -10.32 -9.96
N VAL A 41 0.60 -9.65 -8.89
CA VAL A 41 2.02 -9.33 -8.68
C VAL A 41 2.82 -10.58 -8.32
N GLY A 42 2.24 -11.54 -7.58
CA GLY A 42 2.82 -12.87 -7.35
C GLY A 42 3.99 -12.89 -6.37
N CYS A 43 3.96 -12.07 -5.31
CA CYS A 43 5.01 -12.04 -4.28
C CYS A 43 5.08 -13.35 -3.51
N VAL A 44 6.21 -14.06 -3.54
CA VAL A 44 6.38 -15.35 -2.86
C VAL A 44 6.25 -15.25 -1.33
N TRP A 45 6.61 -14.10 -0.77
CA TRP A 45 6.54 -13.76 0.65
C TRP A 45 5.31 -12.90 1.01
N CYS A 46 4.27 -12.91 0.18
CA CYS A 46 3.03 -12.18 0.48
C CYS A 46 2.42 -12.70 1.78
N ASP A 47 2.10 -11.80 2.69
CA ASP A 47 1.45 -12.09 3.97
C ASP A 47 -0.09 -12.12 3.89
N VAL A 48 -0.65 -11.75 2.72
CA VAL A 48 -2.10 -11.71 2.46
C VAL A 48 -2.40 -12.39 1.11
N LYS A 49 -2.03 -13.66 0.95
CA LYS A 49 -2.25 -14.41 -0.30
C LYS A 49 -3.72 -14.62 -0.61
N GLU A 50 -4.56 -14.59 0.41
CA GLU A 50 -6.02 -14.66 0.32
C GLU A 50 -6.59 -13.52 -0.55
N SER A 51 -5.89 -12.37 -0.63
CA SER A 51 -6.28 -11.24 -1.48
C SER A 51 -6.06 -11.45 -2.98
N TRP A 52 -5.40 -12.54 -3.41
CA TRP A 52 -4.99 -12.67 -4.82
C TRP A 52 -6.14 -12.87 -5.79
N ASN A 53 -7.17 -13.62 -5.40
CA ASN A 53 -8.33 -13.87 -6.25
C ASN A 53 -9.49 -12.96 -5.88
N ALA A 54 -9.87 -12.06 -6.77
CA ALA A 54 -10.97 -11.13 -6.56
C ALA A 54 -12.34 -11.81 -6.36
N GLU A 55 -12.55 -12.96 -7.04
CA GLU A 55 -13.82 -13.70 -7.01
C GLU A 55 -14.10 -14.36 -5.64
N ASP A 56 -13.07 -14.46 -4.77
CA ASP A 56 -13.22 -15.04 -3.43
C ASP A 56 -13.81 -14.04 -2.42
N HIS A 57 -14.01 -12.78 -2.84
CA HIS A 57 -14.41 -11.69 -1.96
C HIS A 57 -15.73 -11.04 -2.41
N PRO A 58 -16.56 -10.57 -1.45
CA PRO A 58 -17.79 -9.88 -1.78
C PRO A 58 -17.52 -8.58 -2.54
N PHE A 59 -18.31 -8.33 -3.58
CA PHE A 59 -18.32 -7.04 -4.26
C PHE A 59 -19.21 -6.08 -3.50
N GLN A 60 -18.69 -4.91 -3.17
CA GLN A 60 -19.40 -3.84 -2.48
C GLN A 60 -19.54 -2.60 -3.37
N THR A 61 -20.65 -1.91 -3.23
CA THR A 61 -20.87 -0.62 -3.86
C THR A 61 -20.01 0.47 -3.21
N LEU A 62 -19.77 1.57 -3.93
CA LEU A 62 -19.02 2.70 -3.39
C LEU A 62 -19.71 3.31 -2.16
N GLU A 63 -21.04 3.34 -2.15
CA GLU A 63 -21.85 3.82 -1.03
C GLU A 63 -21.64 2.99 0.23
N GLU A 64 -21.63 1.66 0.11
CA GLU A 64 -21.36 0.75 1.23
C GLU A 64 -19.95 0.93 1.79
N ILE A 65 -18.95 1.06 0.91
CA ILE A 65 -17.54 1.24 1.31
C ILE A 65 -17.36 2.57 2.05
N VAL A 66 -17.94 3.65 1.54
CA VAL A 66 -17.85 4.99 2.15
C VAL A 66 -18.61 5.04 3.48
N ALA A 67 -19.81 4.43 3.54
CA ALA A 67 -20.59 4.36 4.77
C ALA A 67 -19.81 3.67 5.90
N GLY A 68 -19.11 2.57 5.60
CA GLY A 68 -18.26 1.91 6.59
C GLY A 68 -17.16 2.82 7.16
N ALA A 69 -16.56 3.68 6.34
CA ALA A 69 -15.56 4.65 6.81
C ALA A 69 -16.20 5.75 7.68
N GLU A 70 -17.44 6.18 7.39
CA GLU A 70 -18.16 7.23 8.11
C GLU A 70 -18.56 6.81 9.54
N GLU A 71 -18.61 5.51 9.84
CA GLU A 71 -18.91 5.02 11.20
C GLU A 71 -17.81 5.37 12.21
N HIS A 72 -16.65 5.84 11.77
CA HIS A 72 -15.47 6.06 12.60
C HIS A 72 -15.06 7.53 12.67
N MET A 73 -14.40 7.89 13.78
CA MET A 73 -13.93 9.27 14.03
C MET A 73 -12.73 9.66 13.17
N GLY A 74 -11.88 8.70 12.80
CA GLY A 74 -10.67 8.91 11.99
C GLY A 74 -11.03 9.37 10.58
N LYS A 75 -10.27 10.33 10.06
CA LYS A 75 -10.47 10.87 8.71
C LYS A 75 -9.43 10.38 7.70
N MET A 76 -8.53 9.49 8.08
CA MET A 76 -7.60 8.86 7.17
C MET A 76 -8.14 7.51 6.71
N VAL A 77 -8.24 7.33 5.41
CA VAL A 77 -8.57 6.05 4.76
C VAL A 77 -7.32 5.54 4.03
N VAL A 78 -6.96 4.28 4.27
CA VAL A 78 -5.86 3.60 3.60
C VAL A 78 -6.43 2.51 2.70
N ILE A 79 -6.27 2.71 1.39
CA ILE A 79 -6.68 1.72 0.39
C ILE A 79 -5.47 0.85 0.07
N THR A 80 -5.62 -0.44 0.29
CA THR A 80 -4.58 -1.45 0.18
C THR A 80 -5.18 -2.76 -0.33
N GLY A 81 -4.53 -3.88 -0.09
CA GLY A 81 -5.11 -5.20 -0.31
C GLY A 81 -4.29 -6.07 -1.22
N GLY A 82 -4.88 -6.60 -2.29
CA GLY A 82 -4.17 -7.15 -3.43
C GLY A 82 -3.34 -6.07 -4.11
N GLU A 83 -3.76 -5.64 -5.29
CA GLU A 83 -3.16 -4.47 -5.95
C GLU A 83 -4.28 -3.48 -6.32
N PRO A 84 -4.44 -2.37 -5.57
CA PRO A 84 -5.55 -1.45 -5.78
C PRO A 84 -5.62 -0.86 -7.19
N LEU A 85 -4.47 -0.60 -7.81
CA LEU A 85 -4.40 -0.01 -9.15
C LEU A 85 -4.77 -0.98 -10.30
N MET A 86 -5.15 -2.23 -9.99
CA MET A 86 -5.86 -3.08 -10.96
C MET A 86 -7.26 -2.55 -11.28
N TYR A 87 -7.79 -1.68 -10.44
CA TYR A 87 -9.11 -1.05 -10.57
C TYR A 87 -8.98 0.45 -10.85
N ASP A 88 -10.04 1.05 -11.40
CA ASP A 88 -10.13 2.51 -11.45
C ASP A 88 -10.53 3.05 -10.07
N MET A 89 -9.58 3.69 -9.39
CA MET A 89 -9.78 4.28 -8.06
C MET A 89 -10.41 5.68 -8.10
N GLY A 90 -10.62 6.25 -9.28
CA GLY A 90 -11.21 7.59 -9.42
C GLY A 90 -12.54 7.74 -8.70
N PRO A 91 -13.54 6.90 -8.96
CA PRO A 91 -14.84 7.00 -8.31
C PRO A 91 -14.78 6.88 -6.78
N LEU A 92 -14.02 5.90 -6.25
CA LEU A 92 -13.91 5.69 -4.80
C LEU A 92 -13.22 6.86 -4.10
N THR A 93 -12.08 7.32 -4.64
CA THR A 93 -11.33 8.43 -4.03
C THR A 93 -12.11 9.74 -4.06
N SER A 94 -12.84 10.02 -5.17
CA SER A 94 -13.72 11.17 -5.26
C SER A 94 -14.86 11.12 -4.23
N ALA A 95 -15.49 9.95 -4.04
CA ALA A 95 -16.52 9.76 -3.04
C ALA A 95 -16.00 9.98 -1.61
N LEU A 96 -14.86 9.40 -1.26
CA LEU A 96 -14.21 9.57 0.05
C LEU A 96 -13.83 11.04 0.30
N LYS A 97 -13.19 11.70 -0.67
CA LYS A 97 -12.81 13.11 -0.56
C LYS A 97 -14.01 14.04 -0.38
N SER A 98 -15.11 13.78 -1.06
CA SER A 98 -16.35 14.56 -0.89
C SER A 98 -16.93 14.49 0.51
N ARG A 99 -16.56 13.47 1.30
CA ARG A 99 -16.93 13.29 2.72
C ARG A 99 -15.82 13.74 3.69
N GLY A 100 -14.77 14.41 3.17
CA GLY A 100 -13.69 14.98 3.97
C GLY A 100 -12.66 13.96 4.46
N PHE A 101 -12.56 12.80 3.83
CA PHE A 101 -11.51 11.83 4.13
C PHE A 101 -10.20 12.18 3.42
N GLN A 102 -9.10 11.97 4.12
CA GLN A 102 -7.76 11.89 3.55
C GLN A 102 -7.60 10.51 2.91
N THR A 103 -7.23 10.47 1.63
CA THR A 103 -7.09 9.23 0.85
C THR A 103 -5.61 8.85 0.70
N ASN A 104 -5.26 7.69 1.23
CA ASN A 104 -3.92 7.12 1.15
C ASN A 104 -3.98 5.81 0.37
N ILE A 105 -2.96 5.53 -0.45
CA ILE A 105 -2.83 4.25 -1.14
C ILE A 105 -1.54 3.54 -0.74
N GLU A 106 -1.63 2.22 -0.58
CA GLU A 106 -0.49 1.30 -0.57
C GLU A 106 -0.52 0.45 -1.83
N THR A 107 0.47 0.60 -2.71
CA THR A 107 0.52 -0.07 -4.01
C THR A 107 1.92 -0.54 -4.39
N SER A 108 1.99 -1.64 -5.12
CA SER A 108 3.23 -2.05 -5.78
C SER A 108 3.61 -1.14 -6.96
N GLY A 109 2.67 -0.32 -7.43
CA GLY A 109 2.84 0.53 -8.59
C GLY A 109 2.88 -0.21 -9.92
N ALA A 110 2.46 -1.47 -9.97
CA ALA A 110 2.52 -2.31 -11.17
C ALA A 110 1.57 -1.87 -12.30
N TYR A 111 0.66 -0.95 -12.00
CA TYR A 111 -0.33 -0.41 -12.93
C TYR A 111 -0.28 1.12 -12.99
N PRO A 112 -0.86 1.74 -14.04
CA PRO A 112 -0.99 3.18 -14.10
C PRO A 112 -1.75 3.73 -12.90
N MET A 113 -1.31 4.90 -12.38
CA MET A 113 -2.02 5.58 -11.30
C MET A 113 -3.40 6.03 -11.78
N THR A 114 -4.42 5.70 -10.98
CA THR A 114 -5.78 6.22 -11.05
C THR A 114 -6.21 6.71 -9.68
N GLY A 115 -7.24 7.58 -9.62
CA GLY A 115 -7.72 8.16 -8.37
C GLY A 115 -6.97 9.41 -7.93
N GLU A 116 -7.51 10.05 -6.87
CA GLU A 116 -6.98 11.27 -6.25
C GLU A 116 -6.44 10.93 -4.86
N TRP A 117 -5.16 11.13 -4.64
CA TRP A 117 -4.47 10.70 -3.43
C TRP A 117 -3.86 11.87 -2.67
N ASP A 118 -3.99 11.84 -1.35
CA ASP A 118 -3.31 12.75 -0.42
C ASP A 118 -1.97 12.16 0.05
N TRP A 119 -1.80 10.84 -0.09
CA TRP A 119 -0.55 10.14 0.19
C TRP A 119 -0.41 8.87 -0.64
N VAL A 120 0.70 8.74 -1.32
CA VAL A 120 1.05 7.58 -2.15
C VAL A 120 2.23 6.84 -1.53
N CYS A 121 1.96 5.70 -0.88
CA CYS A 121 2.98 4.74 -0.47
C CYS A 121 3.25 3.77 -1.63
N PHE A 122 4.37 3.97 -2.30
CA PHE A 122 4.87 3.12 -3.35
C PHE A 122 5.77 2.03 -2.77
N SER A 123 5.35 0.78 -2.87
CA SER A 123 6.09 -0.39 -2.38
C SER A 123 6.43 -1.35 -3.53
N PRO A 124 7.48 -1.07 -4.34
CA PRO A 124 7.81 -1.87 -5.52
C PRO A 124 8.12 -3.32 -5.19
N LYS A 125 7.79 -4.20 -6.11
CA LYS A 125 8.01 -5.64 -5.98
C LYS A 125 8.91 -6.16 -7.11
N LYS A 126 9.80 -7.12 -6.82
CA LYS A 126 10.69 -7.72 -7.83
C LYS A 126 9.95 -8.60 -8.85
N PHE A 127 8.71 -8.97 -8.55
CA PHE A 127 7.93 -9.94 -9.31
C PHE A 127 7.17 -9.30 -10.49
N LYS A 128 6.90 -8.00 -10.40
CA LYS A 128 6.26 -7.23 -11.47
C LYS A 128 6.82 -5.82 -11.49
N GLU A 129 7.20 -5.34 -12.67
CA GLU A 129 7.80 -4.01 -12.82
C GLU A 129 6.78 -2.90 -12.56
N ALA A 130 7.23 -1.84 -11.89
CA ALA A 130 6.38 -0.71 -11.60
C ALA A 130 6.18 0.17 -12.84
N HIS A 131 4.97 0.69 -13.00
CA HIS A 131 4.64 1.62 -14.06
C HIS A 131 5.23 3.01 -13.76
N LYS A 132 5.82 3.64 -14.77
CA LYS A 132 6.55 4.92 -14.62
C LYS A 132 5.71 6.10 -14.11
N SER A 133 4.37 6.04 -14.23
CA SER A 133 3.49 7.10 -13.72
C SER A 133 3.51 7.24 -12.20
N ILE A 134 3.97 6.20 -11.48
CA ILE A 134 4.02 6.20 -10.02
C ILE A 134 5.15 7.09 -9.48
N PHE A 135 6.31 7.11 -10.16
CA PHE A 135 7.54 7.69 -9.62
C PHE A 135 7.43 9.17 -9.22
N PRO A 136 6.82 10.05 -10.05
CA PRO A 136 6.67 11.46 -9.66
C PRO A 136 5.61 11.71 -8.59
N LEU A 137 4.73 10.74 -8.32
CA LEU A 137 3.60 10.85 -7.41
C LEU A 137 3.84 10.20 -6.05
N ALA A 138 4.92 9.41 -5.92
CA ALA A 138 5.24 8.73 -4.67
C ALA A 138 5.65 9.73 -3.58
N ASP A 139 4.88 9.77 -2.48
CA ASP A 139 5.23 10.50 -1.26
C ASP A 139 6.14 9.66 -0.35
N GLU A 140 6.00 8.34 -0.43
CA GLU A 140 6.76 7.35 0.31
C GLU A 140 7.17 6.21 -0.61
N LEU A 141 8.47 5.86 -0.59
CA LEU A 141 9.02 4.64 -1.17
C LEU A 141 9.31 3.66 -0.02
N LYS A 142 8.49 2.61 0.13
CA LYS A 142 8.64 1.58 1.16
C LYS A 142 9.11 0.27 0.54
N VAL A 143 10.37 -0.07 0.73
CA VAL A 143 10.96 -1.29 0.15
C VAL A 143 11.08 -2.39 1.19
N ILE A 144 10.47 -3.53 0.89
CA ILE A 144 10.57 -4.73 1.74
C ILE A 144 11.93 -5.39 1.51
N ILE A 145 12.66 -5.60 2.60
CA ILE A 145 13.97 -6.24 2.63
C ILE A 145 13.80 -7.70 3.09
N PHE A 146 13.76 -8.59 2.12
CA PHE A 146 13.72 -10.05 2.32
C PHE A 146 15.13 -10.67 2.34
N ASN A 147 16.06 -10.06 1.60
CA ASN A 147 17.46 -10.46 1.55
C ASN A 147 18.38 -9.30 1.17
N LYS A 148 19.70 -9.51 1.28
CA LYS A 148 20.70 -8.44 1.03
C LYS A 148 20.64 -7.80 -0.36
N SER A 149 20.16 -8.51 -1.39
CA SER A 149 20.06 -7.92 -2.73
C SER A 149 18.96 -6.86 -2.85
N ASP A 150 18.04 -6.80 -1.84
CA ASP A 150 16.96 -5.83 -1.83
C ASP A 150 17.42 -4.40 -1.54
N PHE A 151 18.57 -4.21 -0.89
CA PHE A 151 19.17 -2.86 -0.75
C PHE A 151 19.51 -2.24 -2.11
N LYS A 152 20.12 -3.03 -3.02
CA LYS A 152 20.39 -2.56 -4.39
C LYS A 152 19.10 -2.28 -5.17
N PHE A 153 18.07 -3.07 -4.93
CA PHE A 153 16.75 -2.84 -5.52
C PHE A 153 16.10 -1.55 -4.96
N ALA A 154 16.26 -1.27 -3.68
CA ALA A 154 15.79 -0.03 -3.06
C ALA A 154 16.46 1.20 -3.67
N GLU A 155 17.79 1.19 -3.84
CA GLU A 155 18.53 2.28 -4.46
C GLU A 155 18.10 2.52 -5.92
N LYS A 156 17.81 1.45 -6.68
CA LYS A 156 17.28 1.59 -8.05
C LYS A 156 16.01 2.47 -8.06
N TYR A 157 15.09 2.23 -7.14
CA TYR A 157 13.82 2.98 -7.10
C TYR A 157 13.97 4.34 -6.43
N ALA A 158 14.85 4.48 -5.45
CA ALA A 158 15.18 5.77 -4.84
C ALA A 158 15.68 6.80 -5.87
N ALA A 159 16.40 6.33 -6.88
CA ALA A 159 16.88 7.17 -7.97
C ALA A 159 15.77 7.62 -8.95
N LEU A 160 14.58 7.01 -8.90
CA LEU A 160 13.47 7.29 -9.82
C LEU A 160 12.37 8.17 -9.20
N VAL A 161 12.24 8.16 -7.88
CA VAL A 161 11.20 8.94 -7.18
C VAL A 161 11.65 10.38 -6.93
N SER A 162 10.70 11.22 -6.51
CA SER A 162 10.98 12.61 -6.16
C SER A 162 11.98 12.72 -5.01
N LYS A 163 12.81 13.79 -4.98
CA LYS A 163 13.71 14.10 -3.87
C LYS A 163 12.98 14.35 -2.53
N ASN A 164 11.70 14.69 -2.59
CA ASN A 164 10.86 14.88 -1.40
C ASN A 164 10.23 13.58 -0.90
N CYS A 165 10.32 12.49 -1.68
CA CYS A 165 9.78 11.19 -1.32
C CYS A 165 10.47 10.65 -0.07
N GLN A 166 9.69 10.16 0.90
CA GLN A 166 10.21 9.52 2.10
C GLN A 166 10.75 8.14 1.74
N LEU A 167 12.03 7.87 2.00
CA LEU A 167 12.65 6.59 1.68
C LEU A 167 12.62 5.68 2.90
N MET A 168 11.99 4.51 2.78
CA MET A 168 11.81 3.58 3.89
C MET A 168 12.21 2.16 3.53
N LEU A 169 12.93 1.51 4.44
CA LEU A 169 13.28 0.10 4.39
C LEU A 169 12.50 -0.63 5.49
N GLN A 170 11.81 -1.70 5.11
CA GLN A 170 11.04 -2.51 6.03
C GLN A 170 11.50 -3.97 5.97
N PRO A 171 11.90 -4.61 7.09
CA PRO A 171 12.18 -6.03 7.06
C PRO A 171 10.91 -6.81 6.70
N GLU A 172 11.03 -7.83 5.86
CA GLU A 172 9.98 -8.81 5.70
C GLU A 172 9.78 -9.53 7.06
N TRP A 173 8.52 -9.82 7.40
CA TRP A 173 8.15 -10.22 8.77
C TRP A 173 8.90 -11.47 9.26
N ASP A 174 8.90 -12.54 8.48
CA ASP A 174 9.57 -13.81 8.88
C ASP A 174 11.10 -13.71 8.83
N LYS A 175 11.64 -12.68 8.20
CA LYS A 175 13.08 -12.40 8.09
C LYS A 175 13.54 -11.26 8.99
N GLN A 176 12.65 -10.68 9.81
CA GLN A 176 12.98 -9.47 10.57
C GLN A 176 14.18 -9.65 11.50
N GLU A 177 14.34 -10.80 12.18
CA GLU A 177 15.48 -11.05 13.05
C GLU A 177 16.82 -10.99 12.30
N GLN A 178 16.82 -11.43 11.03
CA GLN A 178 18.02 -11.45 10.18
C GLN A 178 18.25 -10.10 9.47
N MET A 179 17.16 -9.46 9.00
CA MET A 179 17.27 -8.28 8.16
C MET A 179 17.30 -6.97 8.93
N LEU A 180 16.62 -6.87 10.08
CA LEU A 180 16.56 -5.63 10.84
C LEU A 180 17.95 -5.12 11.29
N PRO A 181 18.87 -5.95 11.79
CA PRO A 181 20.23 -5.49 12.10
C PRO A 181 20.95 -4.91 10.87
N LEU A 182 20.80 -5.54 9.71
CA LEU A 182 21.41 -5.07 8.47
C LEU A 182 20.78 -3.75 7.98
N ILE A 183 19.45 -3.60 8.15
CA ILE A 183 18.75 -2.35 7.84
C ILE A 183 19.23 -1.22 8.76
N ILE A 184 19.39 -1.50 10.05
CA ILE A 184 19.87 -0.51 11.04
C ILE A 184 21.27 -0.01 10.64
N ASP A 185 22.19 -0.91 10.31
CA ASP A 185 23.55 -0.52 9.91
C ASP A 185 23.51 0.25 8.58
N TYR A 186 22.70 -0.22 7.62
CA TYR A 186 22.54 0.47 6.34
C TYR A 186 21.99 1.89 6.48
N VAL A 187 20.98 2.10 7.32
CA VAL A 187 20.38 3.42 7.57
C VAL A 187 21.36 4.36 8.26
N LYS A 188 22.21 3.86 9.17
CA LYS A 188 23.28 4.67 9.79
C LYS A 188 24.30 5.16 8.76
N GLU A 189 24.62 4.34 7.76
CA GLU A 189 25.53 4.70 6.67
C GLU A 189 24.84 5.54 5.57
N ASN A 190 23.53 5.44 5.45
CA ASN A 190 22.70 6.10 4.42
C ASN A 190 21.53 6.85 5.07
N PRO A 191 21.76 8.02 5.72
CA PRO A 191 20.80 8.69 6.60
C PRO A 191 19.57 9.27 5.88
N GLN A 192 19.51 9.24 4.54
CA GLN A 192 18.32 9.55 3.76
C GLN A 192 17.22 8.48 3.90
N TRP A 193 17.58 7.25 4.27
CA TRP A 193 16.68 6.16 4.53
C TRP A 193 16.17 6.16 5.97
N LYS A 194 14.94 5.69 6.15
CA LYS A 194 14.30 5.47 7.45
C LYS A 194 13.90 4.01 7.60
N ILE A 195 13.70 3.57 8.82
CA ILE A 195 13.19 2.23 9.11
C ILE A 195 11.67 2.30 9.23
N SER A 196 10.97 1.45 8.50
CA SER A 196 9.57 1.11 8.74
C SER A 196 9.51 -0.25 9.43
N LEU A 197 8.61 -0.39 10.40
CA LEU A 197 8.31 -1.66 11.08
C LEU A 197 6.82 -1.96 10.91
N GLN A 198 6.44 -3.21 11.12
CA GLN A 198 5.03 -3.62 11.20
C GLN A 198 4.55 -3.54 12.66
N THR A 199 4.43 -2.31 13.18
CA THR A 199 4.15 -2.07 14.61
C THR A 199 2.77 -2.56 15.04
N HIS A 200 1.79 -2.65 14.11
CA HIS A 200 0.48 -3.23 14.36
C HIS A 200 0.57 -4.67 14.86
N LYS A 201 1.49 -5.48 14.32
CA LYS A 201 1.72 -6.86 14.78
C LYS A 201 2.23 -6.93 16.23
N TRP A 202 3.01 -5.92 16.66
CA TRP A 202 3.50 -5.82 18.04
C TRP A 202 2.43 -5.32 18.99
N MET A 203 1.55 -4.45 18.51
CA MET A 203 0.40 -3.95 19.28
C MET A 203 -0.75 -4.97 19.36
N GLY A 204 -0.73 -6.04 18.56
CA GLY A 204 -1.79 -7.03 18.48
C GLY A 204 -3.10 -6.46 17.91
N VAL A 205 -3.00 -5.50 17.00
CA VAL A 205 -4.15 -4.91 16.27
C VAL A 205 -4.09 -5.31 14.80
N PRO A 206 -5.25 -5.30 14.10
CA PRO A 206 -5.32 -5.62 12.69
C PRO A 206 -4.39 -4.77 11.84
#